data_48d6c9d976e9d4072fc624d63436a3e1
#
_entry.id   48d6c9d976e9d4072fc624d63436a3e1
#
_cell.length_a   1.000
_cell.length_b   1.000
_cell.length_c   1.000
_cell.angle_alpha   90.00
_cell.angle_beta   90.00
_cell.angle_gamma   90.00
#
_symmetry.space_group_name_H-M   'P 1'
#
loop_
_entity.id
_entity.type
_entity.pdbx_description
1 polymer ?
#
loop_
_entity_poly.entity_id
_entity_poly.type
_entity_poly.pdbx_seq_one_letter_code
_entity_poly.pdbx_strand_id
1 'polypeptide(L)'
;MDMVKKRTLEFGLAVIAILAVGLCFWLNSTPQKLSRLGYNADEIEIITTQLKRSELEPVFGSEYLPELTHILEGDTAPADFRVEKLADYIQAEQKYSFAPELILKLVNHPDYNMDEEYTEQMIEILYEEYYLTRNQTRYFALVSSTEQELEPKEVVALVNANRDREYYSETEAANIDNGDLLLVNKYYYLDHDFTVDLVEQSASYGSIGERMERETYTAFEEMFAAAQAAGYQLYVTSGYRGYEEQEEVFASYLAEGDEEYALKYAAKPGYSEHQTGRAIDVFTPGETTSSFAGSPVATWLAEHAHEYGFILRYPEGKEDLTGYSYEPWHYRYVGREAAQEIFQRGITLEEYVAVFGK
;
A
#
# COMPACT_ATOMS: atom_id res chain seq x y z
N MET A 1 55.04 7.57 -71.33
CA MET A 1 55.01 8.50 -70.17
C MET A 1 53.60 8.57 -69.52
N ASP A 2 52.54 8.22 -70.23
CA ASP A 2 51.11 8.29 -69.69
C ASP A 2 50.72 7.15 -68.80
N MET A 3 51.18 5.93 -69.05
CA MET A 3 50.74 4.77 -68.29
C MET A 3 51.27 4.76 -66.84
N VAL A 4 52.50 5.31 -66.63
CA VAL A 4 53.09 5.42 -65.27
C VAL A 4 52.40 6.51 -64.49
N LYS A 5 52.10 7.64 -65.10
CA LYS A 5 51.31 8.72 -64.41
C LYS A 5 49.92 8.30 -64.04
N LYS A 6 49.25 7.50 -64.89
CA LYS A 6 47.89 6.98 -64.57
C LYS A 6 47.92 6.02 -63.40
N ARG A 7 48.89 5.08 -63.33
CA ARG A 7 49.08 4.16 -62.23
C ARG A 7 49.43 4.86 -60.91
N THR A 8 50.23 5.91 -60.94
CA THR A 8 50.60 6.70 -59.78
C THR A 8 49.37 7.49 -59.24
N LEU A 9 48.55 8.01 -60.16
CA LEU A 9 47.28 8.69 -59.76
C LEU A 9 46.28 7.72 -59.20
N GLU A 10 46.11 6.53 -59.80
CA GLU A 10 45.23 5.49 -59.31
C GLU A 10 45.64 4.97 -57.89
N PHE A 11 47.00 4.79 -57.72
CA PHE A 11 47.55 4.43 -56.42
C PHE A 11 47.31 5.52 -55.33
N GLY A 12 47.55 6.80 -55.72
CA GLY A 12 47.29 7.94 -54.84
C GLY A 12 45.82 8.07 -54.42
N LEU A 13 44.88 7.87 -55.34
CA LEU A 13 43.45 7.87 -55.09
C LEU A 13 43.02 6.69 -54.15
N ALA A 14 43.66 5.51 -54.38
CA ALA A 14 43.36 4.34 -53.49
C ALA A 14 43.89 4.58 -52.07
N VAL A 15 45.07 5.20 -51.91
CA VAL A 15 45.59 5.55 -50.56
C VAL A 15 44.72 6.60 -49.89
N ILE A 16 44.26 7.62 -50.60
CA ILE A 16 43.32 8.64 -50.07
C ILE A 16 41.99 8.00 -49.67
N ALA A 17 41.47 7.09 -50.50
CA ALA A 17 40.24 6.38 -50.19
C ALA A 17 40.39 5.48 -48.91
N ILE A 18 41.51 4.77 -48.78
CA ILE A 18 41.81 3.96 -47.60
C ILE A 18 41.95 4.85 -46.35
N LEU A 19 42.65 5.98 -46.48
CA LEU A 19 42.78 6.95 -45.37
C LEU A 19 41.42 7.59 -44.99
N ALA A 20 40.60 7.92 -46.00
CA ALA A 20 39.26 8.45 -45.77
C ALA A 20 38.34 7.43 -45.08
N VAL A 21 38.39 6.16 -45.51
CA VAL A 21 37.67 5.06 -44.87
C VAL A 21 38.18 4.85 -43.43
N GLY A 22 39.51 4.83 -43.25
CA GLY A 22 40.13 4.72 -41.91
C GLY A 22 39.73 5.89 -40.99
N LEU A 23 39.71 7.11 -41.52
CA LEU A 23 39.25 8.30 -40.78
C LEU A 23 37.76 8.22 -40.44
N CYS A 24 36.93 7.76 -41.39
CA CYS A 24 35.50 7.53 -41.13
C CYS A 24 35.28 6.47 -40.04
N PHE A 25 36.02 5.36 -40.06
CA PHE A 25 35.98 4.35 -39.01
C PHE A 25 36.46 4.91 -37.68
N TRP A 26 37.52 5.69 -37.64
CA TRP A 26 38.03 6.30 -36.43
C TRP A 26 37.04 7.34 -35.87
N LEU A 27 36.49 8.22 -36.70
CA LEU A 27 35.52 9.24 -36.31
C LEU A 27 34.21 8.63 -35.79
N ASN A 28 33.86 7.42 -36.19
CA ASN A 28 32.68 6.69 -35.75
C ASN A 28 33.01 5.62 -34.67
N SER A 29 34.26 5.58 -34.21
CA SER A 29 34.61 4.69 -33.09
C SER A 29 33.90 5.09 -31.78
N THR A 30 33.66 4.13 -30.93
CA THR A 30 33.03 4.35 -29.61
C THR A 30 33.73 5.45 -28.81
N PRO A 31 35.07 5.46 -28.64
CA PRO A 31 35.75 6.52 -27.91
C PRO A 31 35.52 7.91 -28.47
N GLN A 32 35.51 8.04 -29.82
CA GLN A 32 35.29 9.34 -30.45
C GLN A 32 33.86 9.85 -30.32
N LYS A 33 32.88 8.96 -30.34
CA LYS A 33 31.48 9.31 -30.07
C LYS A 33 31.32 9.81 -28.63
N LEU A 34 31.86 9.09 -27.63
CA LEU A 34 31.83 9.49 -26.23
C LEU A 34 32.56 10.81 -25.97
N SER A 35 33.75 11.00 -26.61
CA SER A 35 34.48 12.27 -26.48
C SER A 35 33.70 13.46 -27.03
N ARG A 36 32.88 13.29 -28.10
CA ARG A 36 32.03 14.36 -28.62
C ARG A 36 30.84 14.69 -27.68
N LEU A 37 30.42 13.74 -26.86
CA LEU A 37 29.44 13.99 -25.83
C LEU A 37 30.02 14.74 -24.62
N GLY A 38 31.34 14.78 -24.48
CA GLY A 38 32.01 15.50 -23.40
C GLY A 38 32.82 14.63 -22.44
N TYR A 39 32.74 13.29 -22.57
CA TYR A 39 33.50 12.38 -21.72
C TYR A 39 35.01 12.51 -21.92
N ASN A 40 35.78 12.56 -20.84
CA ASN A 40 37.22 12.55 -20.85
C ASN A 40 37.78 11.13 -21.07
N ALA A 41 39.13 11.00 -21.12
CA ALA A 41 39.76 9.72 -21.46
C ALA A 41 39.52 8.64 -20.41
N ASP A 42 39.52 8.99 -19.10
CA ASP A 42 39.32 8.07 -18.00
C ASP A 42 37.87 7.58 -17.97
N GLU A 43 36.92 8.50 -18.11
CA GLU A 43 35.49 8.19 -18.21
C GLU A 43 35.17 7.27 -19.41
N ILE A 44 35.80 7.51 -20.57
CA ILE A 44 35.66 6.67 -21.76
C ILE A 44 36.20 5.25 -21.51
N GLU A 45 37.29 5.11 -20.77
CA GLU A 45 37.84 3.81 -20.39
C GLU A 45 36.87 3.05 -19.51
N ILE A 46 36.31 3.70 -18.51
CA ILE A 46 35.27 3.12 -17.60
C ILE A 46 34.06 2.65 -18.40
N ILE A 47 33.45 3.55 -19.20
CA ILE A 47 32.26 3.26 -20.00
C ILE A 47 32.50 2.09 -20.95
N THR A 48 33.63 2.09 -21.69
CA THR A 48 33.92 1.04 -22.66
C THR A 48 34.35 -0.29 -22.03
N THR A 49 34.77 -0.29 -20.78
CA THR A 49 35.11 -1.50 -20.02
C THR A 49 33.89 -2.14 -19.42
N GLN A 50 32.96 -1.33 -18.92
CA GLN A 50 31.79 -1.79 -18.20
C GLN A 50 30.60 -2.11 -19.13
N LEU A 51 30.43 -1.38 -20.24
CA LEU A 51 29.30 -1.54 -21.16
C LEU A 51 29.70 -2.26 -22.44
N LYS A 52 28.89 -3.21 -22.89
CA LYS A 52 29.00 -3.81 -24.21
C LYS A 52 28.56 -2.81 -25.28
N ARG A 53 28.99 -3.02 -26.50
CA ARG A 53 28.65 -2.13 -27.62
C ARG A 53 27.15 -1.97 -27.85
N SER A 54 26.37 -3.00 -27.61
CA SER A 54 24.90 -2.97 -27.71
C SER A 54 24.22 -2.14 -26.60
N GLU A 55 24.90 -1.92 -25.49
CA GLU A 55 24.43 -1.19 -24.32
C GLU A 55 24.80 0.31 -24.40
N LEU A 56 25.61 0.72 -25.39
CA LEU A 56 26.06 2.08 -25.58
C LEU A 56 25.08 2.96 -26.40
N GLU A 57 24.08 2.37 -27.06
CA GLU A 57 23.17 3.15 -27.92
C GLU A 57 22.39 4.22 -27.13
N PRO A 58 21.87 3.95 -25.91
CA PRO A 58 21.24 4.99 -25.08
C PRO A 58 22.20 6.13 -24.74
N VAL A 59 23.46 5.81 -24.43
CA VAL A 59 24.51 6.82 -24.12
C VAL A 59 24.80 7.68 -25.33
N PHE A 60 24.84 7.12 -26.54
CA PHE A 60 25.07 7.91 -27.76
C PHE A 60 23.93 8.84 -28.15
N GLY A 61 22.70 8.54 -27.66
CA GLY A 61 21.51 9.35 -27.86
C GLY A 61 21.30 10.43 -26.80
N SER A 62 22.11 10.42 -25.74
CA SER A 62 21.97 11.35 -24.60
C SER A 62 22.92 12.55 -24.73
N GLU A 63 22.77 13.49 -23.77
CA GLU A 63 23.79 14.49 -23.47
C GLU A 63 24.86 13.89 -22.54
N TYR A 64 25.90 14.68 -22.17
CA TYR A 64 26.89 14.28 -21.19
C TYR A 64 26.26 14.07 -19.84
N LEU A 65 26.49 12.89 -19.25
CA LEU A 65 25.98 12.47 -17.94
C LEU A 65 27.16 12.29 -16.99
N PRO A 66 27.48 13.26 -16.13
CA PRO A 66 28.65 13.21 -15.25
C PRO A 66 28.59 12.02 -14.27
N GLU A 67 27.39 11.61 -13.84
CA GLU A 67 27.19 10.52 -12.87
C GLU A 67 27.32 9.12 -13.48
N LEU A 68 27.33 8.99 -14.82
CA LEU A 68 27.32 7.68 -15.47
C LEU A 68 28.52 6.82 -15.07
N THR A 69 29.71 7.41 -14.97
CA THR A 69 30.91 6.68 -14.57
C THR A 69 30.89 6.23 -13.13
N HIS A 70 30.41 7.07 -12.23
CA HIS A 70 30.22 6.72 -10.82
C HIS A 70 29.24 5.55 -10.65
N ILE A 71 28.16 5.56 -11.43
CA ILE A 71 27.17 4.48 -11.44
C ILE A 71 27.80 3.17 -11.95
N LEU A 72 28.60 3.23 -13.02
CA LEU A 72 29.24 2.05 -13.61
C LEU A 72 30.38 1.48 -12.75
N GLU A 73 31.07 2.28 -11.97
CA GLU A 73 32.16 1.85 -11.06
C GLU A 73 31.62 1.26 -9.74
N GLY A 74 30.35 1.47 -9.42
CA GLY A 74 29.75 0.94 -8.20
C GLY A 74 30.10 1.69 -6.93
N ASP A 75 30.79 2.85 -7.01
CA ASP A 75 31.17 3.65 -5.84
C ASP A 75 29.98 4.41 -5.26
N THR A 76 28.96 4.69 -6.07
CA THR A 76 27.69 5.34 -5.67
C THR A 76 26.46 4.57 -6.15
N ALA A 77 26.65 3.55 -7.01
CA ALA A 77 25.53 2.73 -7.45
C ALA A 77 25.01 1.91 -6.26
N PRO A 78 23.70 1.97 -5.95
CA PRO A 78 23.09 0.91 -5.19
C PRO A 78 23.44 -0.44 -5.81
N ALA A 79 23.60 -1.47 -5.00
CA ALA A 79 23.91 -2.85 -5.43
C ALA A 79 22.95 -3.40 -6.53
N ASP A 80 21.95 -2.62 -6.90
CA ASP A 80 20.81 -2.94 -7.75
C ASP A 80 20.84 -2.26 -9.14
N PHE A 81 21.91 -1.53 -9.51
CA PHE A 81 21.96 -0.96 -10.86
C PHE A 81 21.96 -2.07 -11.91
N ARG A 82 20.99 -2.00 -12.84
CA ARG A 82 20.84 -2.95 -13.93
C ARG A 82 21.16 -2.26 -15.25
N VAL A 83 22.14 -2.78 -15.98
CA VAL A 83 22.55 -2.23 -17.28
C VAL A 83 21.39 -2.14 -18.27
N GLU A 84 20.45 -3.10 -18.22
CA GLU A 84 19.24 -3.06 -19.03
C GLU A 84 18.33 -1.86 -18.76
N LYS A 85 18.48 -1.20 -17.59
CA LYS A 85 17.76 0.02 -17.19
C LYS A 85 18.52 1.32 -17.53
N LEU A 86 19.66 1.23 -18.19
CA LEU A 86 20.46 2.40 -18.51
C LEU A 86 19.71 3.44 -19.36
N ALA A 87 18.90 2.99 -20.33
CA ALA A 87 18.09 3.89 -21.15
C ALA A 87 17.06 4.64 -20.34
N ASP A 88 16.36 3.92 -19.45
CA ASP A 88 15.34 4.49 -18.53
C ASP A 88 16.01 5.51 -17.59
N TYR A 89 17.21 5.18 -17.06
CA TYR A 89 17.98 6.06 -16.19
C TYR A 89 18.34 7.37 -16.89
N ILE A 90 18.92 7.29 -18.11
CA ILE A 90 19.32 8.47 -18.90
C ILE A 90 18.13 9.37 -19.17
N GLN A 91 16.99 8.79 -19.53
CA GLN A 91 15.77 9.57 -19.79
C GLN A 91 15.18 10.19 -18.52
N ALA A 92 15.18 9.47 -17.42
CA ALA A 92 14.70 9.97 -16.14
C ALA A 92 15.61 11.11 -15.62
N GLU A 93 16.92 10.98 -15.77
CA GLU A 93 17.89 12.02 -15.38
C GLU A 93 17.73 13.31 -16.20
N GLN A 94 17.41 13.19 -17.49
CA GLN A 94 17.09 14.35 -18.34
C GLN A 94 15.74 14.99 -18.01
N LYS A 95 14.79 14.19 -17.49
CA LYS A 95 13.42 14.64 -17.14
C LYS A 95 13.34 15.25 -15.76
N TYR A 96 14.08 14.72 -14.78
CA TYR A 96 13.98 15.08 -13.37
C TYR A 96 15.29 15.64 -12.83
N SER A 97 15.20 16.59 -11.90
CA SER A 97 16.34 17.12 -11.15
C SER A 97 16.51 16.41 -9.79
N PHE A 98 16.27 15.09 -9.75
CA PHE A 98 16.42 14.30 -8.53
C PHE A 98 17.88 13.89 -8.32
N ALA A 99 18.22 13.49 -7.08
CA ALA A 99 19.50 12.87 -6.81
C ALA A 99 19.65 11.54 -7.59
N PRO A 100 20.86 11.18 -8.06
CA PRO A 100 21.09 9.96 -8.84
C PRO A 100 20.56 8.68 -8.19
N GLU A 101 20.66 8.56 -6.87
CA GLU A 101 20.16 7.43 -6.10
C GLU A 101 18.64 7.31 -6.18
N LEU A 102 17.94 8.46 -6.18
CA LEU A 102 16.50 8.49 -6.28
C LEU A 102 16.00 8.15 -7.69
N ILE A 103 16.74 8.60 -8.72
CA ILE A 103 16.48 8.20 -10.12
C ILE A 103 16.66 6.68 -10.29
N LEU A 104 17.73 6.11 -9.73
CA LEU A 104 17.95 4.67 -9.76
C LEU A 104 16.85 3.90 -9.04
N LYS A 105 16.43 4.40 -7.87
CA LYS A 105 15.29 3.85 -7.13
C LYS A 105 14.04 3.85 -8.01
N LEU A 106 13.73 4.96 -8.67
CA LEU A 106 12.58 5.11 -9.57
C LEU A 106 12.62 4.10 -10.72
N VAL A 107 13.68 4.10 -11.53
CA VAL A 107 13.74 3.29 -12.77
C VAL A 107 13.85 1.80 -12.50
N ASN A 108 14.32 1.40 -11.32
CA ASN A 108 14.38 -0.01 -10.91
C ASN A 108 13.04 -0.54 -10.41
N HIS A 109 12.07 0.33 -10.07
CA HIS A 109 10.78 -0.14 -9.62
C HIS A 109 10.00 -0.82 -10.76
N PRO A 110 9.35 -1.99 -10.54
CA PRO A 110 8.61 -2.70 -11.58
C PRO A 110 7.48 -1.89 -12.22
N ASP A 111 6.87 -0.99 -11.45
CA ASP A 111 5.74 -0.15 -11.87
C ASP A 111 6.20 1.21 -12.43
N TYR A 112 7.49 1.41 -12.64
CA TYR A 112 8.00 2.61 -13.32
C TYR A 112 7.41 2.72 -14.72
N ASN A 113 6.83 3.88 -15.03
CA ASN A 113 6.30 4.23 -16.33
C ASN A 113 6.86 5.59 -16.75
N MET A 114 7.62 5.61 -17.85
CA MET A 114 8.28 6.81 -18.37
C MET A 114 7.29 7.93 -18.78
N ASP A 115 6.06 7.58 -19.13
CA ASP A 115 5.02 8.52 -19.55
C ASP A 115 4.36 9.23 -18.35
N GLU A 116 4.63 8.78 -17.13
CA GLU A 116 4.13 9.42 -15.91
C GLU A 116 5.06 10.51 -15.39
N GLU A 117 4.51 11.43 -14.60
CA GLU A 117 5.26 12.43 -13.85
C GLU A 117 5.41 11.96 -12.40
N TYR A 118 6.63 12.04 -11.87
CA TYR A 118 6.95 11.62 -10.51
C TYR A 118 7.42 12.79 -9.66
N THR A 119 7.05 12.79 -8.39
CA THR A 119 7.68 13.56 -7.31
C THR A 119 8.53 12.64 -6.44
N GLU A 120 9.40 13.20 -5.61
CA GLU A 120 10.19 12.41 -4.64
C GLU A 120 9.27 11.58 -3.73
N GLN A 121 8.19 12.16 -3.24
CA GLN A 121 7.20 11.47 -2.42
C GLN A 121 6.53 10.30 -3.16
N MET A 122 6.18 10.46 -4.45
CA MET A 122 5.62 9.36 -5.24
C MET A 122 6.60 8.20 -5.38
N ILE A 123 7.91 8.49 -5.50
CA ILE A 123 8.94 7.45 -5.54
C ILE A 123 9.02 6.72 -4.20
N GLU A 124 8.94 7.44 -3.08
CA GLU A 124 8.92 6.81 -1.75
C GLU A 124 7.71 5.90 -1.57
N ILE A 125 6.52 6.32 -2.02
CA ILE A 125 5.29 5.52 -1.98
C ILE A 125 5.44 4.17 -2.69
N LEU A 126 6.13 4.12 -3.85
CA LEU A 126 6.36 2.87 -4.59
C LEU A 126 7.07 1.79 -3.74
N TYR A 127 7.79 2.18 -2.71
CA TYR A 127 8.60 1.29 -1.87
C TYR A 127 8.01 1.04 -0.48
N GLU A 128 6.80 1.54 -0.23
CA GLU A 128 6.13 1.26 1.04
C GLU A 128 5.73 -0.22 1.17
N GLU A 129 5.79 -0.76 2.39
CA GLU A 129 5.56 -2.18 2.68
C GLU A 129 4.20 -2.68 2.15
N TYR A 130 3.16 -1.84 2.22
CA TYR A 130 1.79 -2.18 1.80
C TYR A 130 1.38 -1.53 0.49
N TYR A 131 2.35 -1.07 -0.32
CA TYR A 131 2.07 -0.57 -1.65
C TYR A 131 1.42 -1.65 -2.53
N LEU A 132 0.39 -1.26 -3.27
CA LEU A 132 -0.34 -2.12 -4.19
C LEU A 132 -0.35 -1.49 -5.59
N THR A 133 0.26 -2.14 -6.57
CA THR A 133 0.31 -1.67 -7.96
C THR A 133 -1.05 -1.22 -8.49
N ARG A 134 -2.13 -1.94 -8.15
CA ARG A 134 -3.51 -1.60 -8.57
C ARG A 134 -4.00 -0.25 -8.04
N ASN A 135 -3.39 0.28 -6.99
CA ASN A 135 -3.77 1.54 -6.35
C ASN A 135 -2.82 2.71 -6.72
N GLN A 136 -1.79 2.50 -7.53
CA GLN A 136 -0.76 3.50 -7.85
C GLN A 136 -1.37 4.86 -8.28
N THR A 137 -2.29 4.84 -9.24
CA THR A 137 -2.95 6.07 -9.73
C THR A 137 -3.68 6.81 -8.61
N ARG A 138 -4.31 6.08 -7.67
CA ARG A 138 -5.02 6.66 -6.53
C ARG A 138 -4.05 7.29 -5.52
N TYR A 139 -2.92 6.62 -5.22
CA TYR A 139 -1.89 7.19 -4.36
C TYR A 139 -1.37 8.51 -4.90
N PHE A 140 -1.02 8.54 -6.19
CA PHE A 140 -0.51 9.74 -6.86
C PHE A 140 -1.56 10.85 -6.97
N ALA A 141 -2.82 10.48 -7.20
CA ALA A 141 -3.93 11.43 -7.19
C ALA A 141 -4.12 12.09 -5.82
N LEU A 142 -4.06 11.29 -4.73
CA LEU A 142 -4.18 11.81 -3.36
C LEU A 142 -3.04 12.80 -3.06
N VAL A 143 -1.77 12.42 -3.33
CA VAL A 143 -0.61 13.31 -3.14
C VAL A 143 -0.75 14.61 -3.92
N SER A 144 -1.27 14.54 -5.16
CA SER A 144 -1.39 15.72 -6.03
C SER A 144 -2.56 16.64 -5.66
N SER A 145 -3.57 16.13 -4.96
CA SER A 145 -4.81 16.86 -4.66
C SER A 145 -4.90 17.38 -3.22
N THR A 146 -4.16 16.79 -2.28
CA THR A 146 -4.18 17.20 -0.88
C THR A 146 -3.26 18.40 -0.62
N GLU A 147 -3.71 19.31 0.25
CA GLU A 147 -2.86 20.36 0.81
C GLU A 147 -2.16 19.91 2.12
N GLN A 148 -2.51 18.72 2.62
CA GLN A 148 -1.89 18.14 3.80
C GLN A 148 -0.56 17.50 3.44
N GLU A 149 0.43 17.69 4.28
CA GLU A 149 1.72 17.01 4.19
C GLU A 149 1.57 15.62 4.83
N LEU A 150 1.25 14.62 3.99
CA LEU A 150 1.10 13.22 4.40
C LEU A 150 2.43 12.48 4.20
N GLU A 151 2.78 11.62 5.15
CA GLU A 151 3.90 10.70 4.96
C GLU A 151 3.53 9.61 3.92
N PRO A 152 4.50 9.05 3.16
CA PRO A 152 4.24 8.00 2.16
C PRO A 152 3.39 6.83 2.68
N LYS A 153 3.70 6.33 3.88
CA LYS A 153 2.94 5.26 4.54
C LYS A 153 1.49 5.64 4.85
N GLU A 154 1.23 6.92 5.18
CA GLU A 154 -0.12 7.41 5.46
C GLU A 154 -0.95 7.45 4.18
N VAL A 155 -0.35 7.90 3.07
CA VAL A 155 -0.99 7.86 1.74
C VAL A 155 -1.39 6.44 1.37
N VAL A 156 -0.48 5.47 1.55
CA VAL A 156 -0.74 4.06 1.27
C VAL A 156 -1.86 3.52 2.16
N ALA A 157 -1.83 3.79 3.45
CA ALA A 157 -2.85 3.33 4.39
C ALA A 157 -4.24 3.91 4.07
N LEU A 158 -4.33 5.23 3.83
CA LEU A 158 -5.58 5.90 3.49
C LEU A 158 -6.21 5.35 2.21
N VAL A 159 -5.43 5.23 1.14
CA VAL A 159 -5.94 4.71 -0.14
C VAL A 159 -6.33 3.23 -0.04
N ASN A 160 -5.55 2.42 0.65
CA ASN A 160 -5.88 1.01 0.87
C ASN A 160 -7.16 0.83 1.69
N ALA A 161 -7.45 1.77 2.59
CA ALA A 161 -8.71 1.81 3.36
C ALA A 161 -9.85 2.54 2.61
N ASN A 162 -9.68 2.92 1.35
CA ASN A 162 -10.60 3.72 0.52
C ASN A 162 -10.91 5.13 1.08
N ARG A 163 -10.03 5.67 1.94
CA ARG A 163 -10.24 6.97 2.60
C ARG A 163 -9.95 8.19 1.70
N ASP A 164 -9.49 7.96 0.49
CA ASP A 164 -9.40 8.91 -0.60
C ASP A 164 -10.76 9.18 -1.30
N ARG A 165 -11.84 8.50 -0.85
CA ARG A 165 -13.21 8.60 -1.37
C ARG A 165 -14.16 9.08 -0.28
N GLU A 166 -15.29 9.65 -0.70
CA GLU A 166 -16.37 9.99 0.22
C GLU A 166 -17.05 8.73 0.79
N TYR A 167 -17.52 8.79 2.03
CA TYR A 167 -18.27 7.69 2.64
C TYR A 167 -19.52 7.34 1.86
N TYR A 168 -19.78 6.06 1.73
CA TYR A 168 -20.93 5.51 1.00
C TYR A 168 -20.99 5.91 -0.48
N SER A 169 -19.86 6.38 -1.03
CA SER A 169 -19.65 6.52 -2.47
C SER A 169 -18.96 5.27 -3.03
N GLU A 170 -19.24 4.92 -4.29
CA GLU A 170 -18.62 3.78 -4.99
C GLU A 170 -18.62 2.50 -4.15
N THR A 171 -19.76 2.19 -3.50
CA THR A 171 -19.90 1.04 -2.61
C THR A 171 -20.04 -0.27 -3.38
N GLU A 172 -19.49 -1.33 -2.81
CA GLU A 172 -19.48 -2.67 -3.39
C GLU A 172 -20.04 -3.70 -2.38
N ALA A 173 -20.56 -4.82 -2.88
CA ALA A 173 -20.92 -5.94 -2.02
C ALA A 173 -19.64 -6.50 -1.37
N ALA A 174 -19.71 -6.75 -0.06
CA ALA A 174 -18.61 -7.33 0.68
C ALA A 174 -18.28 -8.73 0.13
N ASN A 175 -16.99 -9.03 -0.01
CA ASN A 175 -16.55 -10.33 -0.54
C ASN A 175 -16.70 -11.43 0.51
N ILE A 176 -17.79 -12.20 0.43
CA ILE A 176 -18.10 -13.28 1.37
C ILE A 176 -17.08 -14.44 1.34
N ASP A 177 -16.32 -14.59 0.24
CA ASP A 177 -15.28 -15.62 0.11
C ASP A 177 -14.05 -15.34 0.99
N ASN A 178 -13.96 -14.14 1.56
CA ASN A 178 -12.94 -13.81 2.57
C ASN A 178 -13.17 -14.50 3.93
N GLY A 179 -14.33 -15.15 4.15
CA GLY A 179 -14.61 -15.88 5.39
C GLY A 179 -14.54 -14.97 6.62
N ASP A 180 -13.65 -15.27 7.57
CA ASP A 180 -13.48 -14.47 8.79
C ASP A 180 -12.97 -13.06 8.52
N LEU A 181 -12.28 -12.86 7.38
CA LEU A 181 -11.79 -11.57 6.91
C LEU A 181 -12.83 -10.78 6.09
N LEU A 182 -14.09 -11.19 6.12
CA LEU A 182 -15.19 -10.47 5.47
C LEU A 182 -15.24 -9.02 5.97
N LEU A 183 -14.80 -8.09 5.12
CA LEU A 183 -14.78 -6.67 5.45
C LEU A 183 -16.14 -6.04 5.15
N VAL A 184 -16.75 -5.48 6.18
CA VAL A 184 -17.99 -4.70 6.11
C VAL A 184 -17.71 -3.34 6.73
N ASN A 185 -17.88 -2.28 5.97
CA ASN A 185 -17.64 -0.91 6.42
C ASN A 185 -18.38 0.09 5.53
N LYS A 186 -18.05 1.37 5.55
CA LYS A 186 -18.73 2.42 4.77
C LYS A 186 -18.60 2.29 3.25
N TYR A 187 -17.81 1.35 2.75
CA TYR A 187 -17.58 1.08 1.32
C TYR A 187 -18.03 -0.32 0.88
N TYR A 188 -18.12 -1.26 1.82
CA TYR A 188 -18.47 -2.65 1.54
C TYR A 188 -19.71 -3.05 2.35
N TYR A 189 -20.79 -3.43 1.63
CA TYR A 189 -22.08 -3.74 2.25
C TYR A 189 -22.41 -5.23 2.17
N LEU A 190 -23.30 -5.65 3.08
CA LEU A 190 -24.02 -6.92 3.02
C LEU A 190 -25.42 -6.69 2.49
N ASP A 191 -25.88 -7.62 1.68
CA ASP A 191 -27.27 -7.62 1.23
C ASP A 191 -28.25 -7.71 2.42
N HIS A 192 -29.45 -7.20 2.20
CA HIS A 192 -30.51 -7.21 3.21
C HIS A 192 -30.82 -8.61 3.75
N ASP A 193 -30.79 -9.63 2.89
CA ASP A 193 -31.09 -11.03 3.19
C ASP A 193 -29.84 -11.87 3.51
N PHE A 194 -28.71 -11.23 3.79
CA PHE A 194 -27.50 -11.93 4.22
C PHE A 194 -27.78 -12.71 5.52
N THR A 195 -27.44 -13.99 5.52
CA THR A 195 -27.65 -14.91 6.64
C THR A 195 -26.36 -15.63 7.03
N VAL A 196 -26.24 -15.94 8.32
CA VAL A 196 -25.12 -16.65 8.91
C VAL A 196 -25.63 -17.66 9.96
N ASP A 197 -24.86 -18.72 10.23
CA ASP A 197 -25.21 -19.73 11.25
C ASP A 197 -25.02 -19.13 12.65
N LEU A 198 -26.14 -18.75 13.26
CA LEU A 198 -26.16 -18.06 14.54
C LEU A 198 -26.41 -19.04 15.71
N VAL A 199 -25.68 -18.82 16.79
CA VAL A 199 -25.83 -19.47 18.07
C VAL A 199 -26.28 -18.42 19.11
N GLU A 200 -27.33 -18.72 19.86
CA GLU A 200 -27.72 -17.89 21.00
C GLU A 200 -26.73 -18.08 22.15
N GLN A 201 -26.25 -16.98 22.71
CA GLN A 201 -25.32 -17.05 23.83
C GLN A 201 -26.03 -17.47 25.14
N SER A 202 -25.25 -18.07 26.04
CA SER A 202 -25.73 -18.33 27.39
C SER A 202 -26.01 -17.01 28.16
N ALA A 203 -27.08 -16.98 28.92
CA ALA A 203 -27.43 -15.85 29.80
C ALA A 203 -26.32 -15.49 30.83
N SER A 204 -25.34 -16.37 31.03
CA SER A 204 -24.18 -16.09 31.87
C SER A 204 -23.14 -15.16 31.23
N TYR A 205 -23.21 -14.96 29.93
CA TYR A 205 -22.23 -14.16 29.16
C TYR A 205 -22.68 -12.73 28.86
N GLY A 206 -23.99 -12.43 29.03
CA GLY A 206 -24.48 -11.10 28.68
C GLY A 206 -26.01 -11.00 28.58
N SER A 207 -26.50 -10.11 27.76
CA SER A 207 -27.92 -9.90 27.51
C SER A 207 -28.58 -11.15 26.95
N ILE A 208 -29.76 -11.46 27.42
CA ILE A 208 -30.54 -12.62 26.97
C ILE A 208 -30.95 -12.39 25.50
N GLY A 209 -30.80 -13.42 24.67
CA GLY A 209 -31.20 -13.38 23.27
C GLY A 209 -30.11 -12.89 22.31
N GLU A 210 -28.97 -12.43 22.82
CA GLU A 210 -27.84 -12.10 21.96
C GLU A 210 -27.31 -13.34 21.21
N ARG A 211 -26.98 -13.14 19.96
CA ARG A 211 -26.54 -14.22 19.05
C ARG A 211 -25.19 -13.86 18.43
N MET A 212 -24.42 -14.89 18.10
CA MET A 212 -23.15 -14.79 17.39
C MET A 212 -23.07 -15.85 16.32
N GLU A 213 -22.23 -15.65 15.34
CA GLU A 213 -21.81 -16.71 14.44
C GLU A 213 -21.09 -17.80 15.25
N ARG A 214 -21.22 -19.07 14.85
CA ARG A 214 -20.81 -20.24 15.64
C ARG A 214 -19.34 -20.26 16.04
N GLU A 215 -18.43 -19.92 15.10
CA GLU A 215 -16.98 -19.91 15.39
C GLU A 215 -16.63 -18.73 16.29
N THR A 216 -17.26 -17.58 16.08
CA THR A 216 -17.16 -16.40 16.93
C THR A 216 -17.60 -16.70 18.36
N TYR A 217 -18.72 -17.43 18.52
CA TYR A 217 -19.22 -17.84 19.83
C TYR A 217 -18.20 -18.74 20.56
N THR A 218 -17.64 -19.74 19.87
CA THR A 218 -16.63 -20.64 20.44
C THR A 218 -15.38 -19.90 20.89
N ALA A 219 -14.88 -18.97 20.05
CA ALA A 219 -13.73 -18.14 20.38
C ALA A 219 -14.03 -17.19 21.56
N PHE A 220 -15.25 -16.66 21.62
CA PHE A 220 -15.68 -15.81 22.75
C PHE A 220 -15.73 -16.60 24.06
N GLU A 221 -16.21 -17.85 24.09
CA GLU A 221 -16.20 -18.68 25.29
C GLU A 221 -14.79 -18.87 25.86
N GLU A 222 -13.79 -19.05 24.99
CA GLU A 222 -12.40 -19.16 25.41
C GLU A 222 -11.85 -17.83 25.96
N MET A 223 -12.14 -16.70 25.29
CA MET A 223 -11.77 -15.36 25.75
C MET A 223 -12.43 -15.03 27.09
N PHE A 224 -13.72 -15.36 27.26
CA PHE A 224 -14.47 -15.18 28.49
C PHE A 224 -13.85 -15.95 29.65
N ALA A 225 -13.52 -17.23 29.44
CA ALA A 225 -12.89 -18.07 30.46
C ALA A 225 -11.52 -17.53 30.90
N ALA A 226 -10.72 -17.02 29.95
CA ALA A 226 -9.43 -16.42 30.23
C ALA A 226 -9.55 -15.09 31.00
N ALA A 227 -10.49 -14.23 30.60
CA ALA A 227 -10.78 -13.01 31.34
C ALA A 227 -11.23 -13.29 32.78
N GLN A 228 -12.12 -14.28 32.96
CA GLN A 228 -12.55 -14.72 34.28
C GLN A 228 -11.38 -15.25 35.15
N ALA A 229 -10.47 -16.02 34.56
CA ALA A 229 -9.26 -16.48 35.22
C ALA A 229 -8.31 -15.33 35.62
N ALA A 230 -8.30 -14.25 34.87
CA ALA A 230 -7.59 -13.01 35.18
C ALA A 230 -8.33 -12.11 36.19
N GLY A 231 -9.51 -12.50 36.61
CA GLY A 231 -10.34 -11.75 37.61
C GLY A 231 -11.27 -10.72 37.00
N TYR A 232 -11.50 -10.77 35.70
CA TYR A 232 -12.40 -9.86 34.98
C TYR A 232 -13.71 -10.56 34.61
N GLN A 233 -14.81 -9.82 34.64
CA GLN A 233 -16.11 -10.29 34.20
C GLN A 233 -16.50 -9.57 32.90
N LEU A 234 -16.60 -10.31 31.82
CA LEU A 234 -17.11 -9.79 30.55
C LEU A 234 -18.61 -9.89 30.48
N TYR A 235 -19.24 -8.96 29.76
CA TYR A 235 -20.70 -8.90 29.54
C TYR A 235 -20.96 -8.41 28.11
N VAL A 236 -21.52 -9.27 27.25
CA VAL A 236 -21.90 -8.92 25.89
C VAL A 236 -23.23 -8.17 25.92
N THR A 237 -23.23 -6.97 25.36
CA THR A 237 -24.42 -6.11 25.26
C THR A 237 -25.06 -6.11 23.88
N SER A 238 -24.25 -6.42 22.83
CA SER A 238 -24.70 -6.50 21.45
C SER A 238 -23.88 -7.55 20.71
N GLY A 239 -24.54 -8.48 20.07
CA GLY A 239 -23.99 -9.49 19.19
C GLY A 239 -24.45 -9.29 17.74
N TYR A 240 -25.06 -10.33 17.14
CA TYR A 240 -25.67 -10.21 15.81
C TYR A 240 -26.81 -9.19 15.81
N ARG A 241 -26.81 -8.34 14.80
CA ARG A 241 -27.85 -7.35 14.53
C ARG A 241 -28.16 -7.35 13.04
N GLY A 242 -29.39 -7.75 12.68
CA GLY A 242 -29.82 -7.81 11.30
C GLY A 242 -30.02 -6.43 10.66
N TYR A 243 -30.41 -6.45 9.40
CA TYR A 243 -30.56 -5.22 8.61
C TYR A 243 -31.62 -4.28 9.21
N GLU A 244 -32.81 -4.78 9.57
CA GLU A 244 -33.91 -4.00 10.15
C GLU A 244 -33.56 -3.46 11.53
N GLU A 245 -32.93 -4.27 12.37
CA GLU A 245 -32.47 -3.85 13.70
C GLU A 245 -31.42 -2.72 13.57
N GLN A 246 -30.54 -2.79 12.54
CA GLN A 246 -29.59 -1.73 12.25
C GLN A 246 -30.28 -0.44 11.74
N GLU A 247 -31.37 -0.56 11.00
CA GLU A 247 -32.17 0.58 10.56
C GLU A 247 -32.74 1.36 11.77
N GLU A 248 -33.27 0.64 12.79
CA GLU A 248 -33.73 1.24 14.02
C GLU A 248 -32.61 1.94 14.79
N VAL A 249 -31.45 1.31 14.89
CA VAL A 249 -30.26 1.89 15.55
C VAL A 249 -29.81 3.16 14.83
N PHE A 250 -29.66 3.13 13.52
CA PHE A 250 -29.24 4.30 12.75
C PHE A 250 -30.25 5.45 12.85
N ALA A 251 -31.55 5.14 12.82
CA ALA A 251 -32.63 6.11 13.01
C ALA A 251 -32.57 6.77 14.40
N SER A 252 -32.18 6.03 15.46
CA SER A 252 -32.04 6.61 16.81
C SER A 252 -30.90 7.65 16.85
N TYR A 253 -29.76 7.39 16.24
CA TYR A 253 -28.66 8.36 16.15
C TYR A 253 -29.02 9.59 15.29
N LEU A 254 -29.82 9.42 14.21
CA LEU A 254 -30.37 10.54 13.45
C LEU A 254 -31.33 11.40 14.29
N ALA A 255 -32.03 10.82 15.27
CA ALA A 255 -32.92 11.56 16.15
C ALA A 255 -32.15 12.30 17.27
N GLU A 256 -30.94 11.86 17.61
CA GLU A 256 -30.07 12.51 18.60
C GLU A 256 -29.25 13.66 18.01
N GLY A 257 -28.93 13.60 16.71
CA GLY A 257 -28.11 14.57 16.03
C GLY A 257 -28.48 14.72 14.54
N ASP A 258 -27.56 15.19 13.74
CA ASP A 258 -27.67 15.23 12.29
C ASP A 258 -27.08 13.98 11.61
N GLU A 259 -27.08 13.94 10.29
CA GLU A 259 -26.53 12.79 9.55
C GLU A 259 -25.03 12.64 9.79
N GLU A 260 -24.27 13.73 9.92
CA GLU A 260 -22.82 13.69 10.21
C GLU A 260 -22.57 13.03 11.57
N TYR A 261 -23.36 13.40 12.60
CA TYR A 261 -23.32 12.77 13.91
C TYR A 261 -23.65 11.28 13.82
N ALA A 262 -24.75 10.92 13.15
CA ALA A 262 -25.15 9.52 13.01
C ALA A 262 -24.07 8.69 12.29
N LEU A 263 -23.48 9.19 11.21
CA LEU A 263 -22.44 8.52 10.45
C LEU A 263 -21.13 8.32 11.23
N LYS A 264 -20.89 9.12 12.27
CA LYS A 264 -19.72 9.00 13.12
C LYS A 264 -19.81 7.85 14.12
N TYR A 265 -21.01 7.52 14.58
CA TYR A 265 -21.24 6.57 15.68
C TYR A 265 -22.03 5.33 15.28
N ALA A 266 -22.67 5.31 14.10
CA ALA A 266 -23.45 4.18 13.62
C ALA A 266 -23.25 3.93 12.12
N ALA A 267 -23.24 2.67 11.75
CA ALA A 267 -23.27 2.27 10.34
C ALA A 267 -24.69 2.40 9.78
N LYS A 268 -24.80 2.73 8.48
CA LYS A 268 -26.06 2.56 7.73
C LYS A 268 -26.46 1.07 7.69
N PRO A 269 -27.75 0.73 7.54
CA PRO A 269 -28.20 -0.65 7.33
C PRO A 269 -27.45 -1.32 6.17
N GLY A 270 -26.99 -2.54 6.36
CA GLY A 270 -26.15 -3.27 5.42
C GLY A 270 -24.64 -3.01 5.58
N TYR A 271 -24.22 -1.94 6.28
CA TYR A 271 -22.81 -1.56 6.44
C TYR A 271 -22.28 -1.79 7.86
N SER A 272 -23.05 -2.49 8.70
CA SER A 272 -22.67 -2.84 10.08
C SER A 272 -22.03 -4.21 10.15
N GLU A 273 -20.89 -4.32 10.83
CA GLU A 273 -20.23 -5.61 11.10
C GLU A 273 -21.08 -6.55 11.97
N HIS A 274 -22.00 -6.04 12.78
CA HIS A 274 -22.92 -6.87 13.58
C HIS A 274 -23.78 -7.78 12.72
N GLN A 275 -24.06 -7.41 11.46
CA GLN A 275 -24.80 -8.27 10.52
C GLN A 275 -23.99 -9.53 10.11
N THR A 276 -22.68 -9.53 10.29
CA THR A 276 -21.84 -10.72 10.05
C THR A 276 -21.98 -11.78 11.16
N GLY A 277 -22.50 -11.40 12.33
CA GLY A 277 -22.45 -12.21 13.54
C GLY A 277 -21.05 -12.36 14.15
N ARG A 278 -20.05 -11.66 13.59
CA ARG A 278 -18.64 -11.69 14.00
C ARG A 278 -18.18 -10.47 14.80
N ALA A 279 -19.07 -9.49 15.02
CA ALA A 279 -18.82 -8.36 15.89
C ALA A 279 -19.59 -8.49 17.19
N ILE A 280 -18.96 -8.08 18.29
CA ILE A 280 -19.54 -8.07 19.62
C ILE A 280 -19.17 -6.79 20.36
N ASP A 281 -20.13 -6.23 21.08
CA ASP A 281 -19.90 -5.16 22.05
C ASP A 281 -19.78 -5.75 23.45
N VAL A 282 -18.62 -5.60 24.07
CA VAL A 282 -18.27 -6.22 25.36
C VAL A 282 -17.98 -5.14 26.38
N PHE A 283 -18.63 -5.29 27.55
CA PHE A 283 -18.42 -4.45 28.71
C PHE A 283 -18.13 -5.29 29.96
N THR A 284 -18.10 -4.67 31.13
CA THR A 284 -18.21 -5.31 32.42
C THR A 284 -19.48 -4.82 33.12
N PRO A 285 -20.13 -5.64 33.95
CA PRO A 285 -21.37 -5.22 34.62
C PRO A 285 -21.21 -3.90 35.39
N GLY A 286 -22.11 -2.95 35.12
CA GLY A 286 -22.13 -1.65 35.77
C GLY A 286 -21.30 -0.55 35.09
N GLU A 287 -20.56 -0.86 34.06
CA GLU A 287 -19.86 0.14 33.24
C GLU A 287 -20.75 0.70 32.12
N THR A 288 -20.43 1.91 31.71
CA THR A 288 -21.03 2.60 30.56
C THR A 288 -19.98 2.82 29.51
N THR A 289 -20.40 3.20 28.30
CA THR A 289 -19.45 3.53 27.21
C THR A 289 -18.37 4.53 27.63
N SER A 290 -18.74 5.55 28.42
CA SER A 290 -17.81 6.60 28.88
C SER A 290 -16.85 6.14 29.98
N SER A 291 -17.22 5.14 30.79
CA SER A 291 -16.37 4.64 31.88
C SER A 291 -15.53 3.44 31.45
N PHE A 292 -15.93 2.75 30.40
CA PHE A 292 -15.25 1.54 29.93
C PHE A 292 -13.88 1.87 29.31
N ALA A 293 -13.77 2.97 28.56
CA ALA A 293 -12.50 3.44 28.04
C ALA A 293 -11.48 3.67 29.18
N GLY A 294 -10.35 3.00 29.14
CA GLY A 294 -9.33 3.06 30.19
C GLY A 294 -9.61 2.23 31.44
N SER A 295 -10.70 1.45 31.47
CA SER A 295 -10.92 0.46 32.52
C SER A 295 -9.90 -0.66 32.45
N PRO A 296 -9.60 -1.36 33.58
CA PRO A 296 -8.71 -2.52 33.57
C PRO A 296 -9.16 -3.63 32.62
N VAL A 297 -10.48 -3.78 32.41
CA VAL A 297 -11.07 -4.78 31.51
C VAL A 297 -10.82 -4.39 30.06
N ALA A 298 -11.05 -3.13 29.69
CA ALA A 298 -10.77 -2.64 28.33
C ALA A 298 -9.28 -2.77 28.00
N THR A 299 -8.39 -2.47 28.95
CA THR A 299 -6.95 -2.65 28.78
C THR A 299 -6.61 -4.13 28.56
N TRP A 300 -7.15 -5.03 29.39
CA TRP A 300 -6.92 -6.46 29.24
C TRP A 300 -7.42 -6.99 27.88
N LEU A 301 -8.62 -6.59 27.47
CA LEU A 301 -9.15 -6.97 26.16
C LEU A 301 -8.30 -6.46 25.01
N ALA A 302 -7.86 -5.20 25.05
CA ALA A 302 -7.00 -4.63 24.01
C ALA A 302 -5.66 -5.37 23.89
N GLU A 303 -5.12 -5.88 25.02
CA GLU A 303 -3.86 -6.60 25.06
C GLU A 303 -3.98 -8.10 24.72
N HIS A 304 -5.15 -8.74 24.95
CA HIS A 304 -5.27 -10.19 24.88
C HIS A 304 -6.32 -10.73 23.89
N ALA A 305 -7.26 -9.92 23.41
CA ALA A 305 -8.34 -10.41 22.54
C ALA A 305 -7.81 -11.09 21.26
N HIS A 306 -6.66 -10.64 20.73
CA HIS A 306 -6.03 -11.22 19.56
C HIS A 306 -5.61 -12.69 19.73
N GLU A 307 -5.33 -13.13 20.97
CA GLU A 307 -5.02 -14.54 21.30
C GLU A 307 -6.19 -15.47 21.04
N TYR A 308 -7.41 -14.92 21.02
CA TYR A 308 -8.69 -15.63 20.80
C TYR A 308 -9.29 -15.35 19.41
N GLY A 309 -8.58 -14.61 18.55
CA GLY A 309 -9.03 -14.32 17.19
C GLY A 309 -9.85 -13.04 17.06
N PHE A 310 -9.93 -12.22 18.11
CA PHE A 310 -10.61 -10.92 18.07
C PHE A 310 -9.64 -9.77 17.94
N ILE A 311 -10.04 -8.74 17.25
CA ILE A 311 -9.33 -7.45 17.18
C ILE A 311 -10.17 -6.36 17.83
N LEU A 312 -9.52 -5.38 18.47
CA LEU A 312 -10.13 -4.09 18.77
C LEU A 312 -10.37 -3.38 17.45
N ARG A 313 -11.64 -3.33 17.03
CA ARG A 313 -11.98 -2.98 15.63
C ARG A 313 -11.76 -1.52 15.29
N TYR A 314 -12.04 -0.62 16.23
CA TYR A 314 -11.94 0.82 16.08
C TYR A 314 -10.99 1.39 17.14
N PRO A 315 -9.66 1.18 16.97
CA PRO A 315 -8.67 1.61 17.96
C PRO A 315 -8.44 3.12 17.92
N GLU A 316 -8.04 3.69 19.05
CA GLU A 316 -7.69 5.10 19.18
C GLU A 316 -6.56 5.50 18.21
N GLY A 317 -6.72 6.64 17.53
CA GLY A 317 -5.77 7.17 16.55
C GLY A 317 -5.83 6.49 15.17
N LYS A 318 -6.88 5.67 14.91
CA LYS A 318 -7.12 5.05 13.60
C LYS A 318 -8.46 5.47 12.98
N GLU A 319 -9.07 6.52 13.48
CA GLU A 319 -10.37 7.04 13.05
C GLU A 319 -10.35 7.44 11.56
N ASP A 320 -9.21 7.97 11.09
CA ASP A 320 -9.04 8.33 9.69
C ASP A 320 -8.99 7.11 8.75
N LEU A 321 -8.64 5.94 9.24
CA LEU A 321 -8.61 4.70 8.47
C LEU A 321 -9.94 3.94 8.56
N THR A 322 -10.49 3.79 9.76
CA THR A 322 -11.71 3.01 9.99
C THR A 322 -12.98 3.78 9.65
N GLY A 323 -12.93 5.11 9.78
CA GLY A 323 -14.08 5.99 9.59
C GLY A 323 -15.03 6.04 10.78
N TYR A 324 -14.69 5.42 11.91
CA TYR A 324 -15.44 5.43 13.15
C TYR A 324 -14.59 5.98 14.30
N SER A 325 -15.25 6.55 15.30
CA SER A 325 -14.58 6.97 16.54
C SER A 325 -14.02 5.76 17.28
N TYR A 326 -13.09 6.02 18.22
CA TYR A 326 -12.59 4.98 19.12
C TYR A 326 -13.72 4.29 19.90
N GLU A 327 -13.78 2.97 19.80
CA GLU A 327 -14.79 2.13 20.47
C GLU A 327 -14.12 1.00 21.24
N PRO A 328 -13.71 1.23 22.49
CA PRO A 328 -13.00 0.24 23.32
C PRO A 328 -13.79 -1.02 23.63
N TRP A 329 -15.09 -1.03 23.37
CA TRP A 329 -16.01 -2.15 23.58
C TRP A 329 -16.21 -3.02 22.33
N HIS A 330 -15.95 -2.50 21.12
CA HIS A 330 -16.28 -3.17 19.87
C HIS A 330 -15.14 -4.08 19.40
N TYR A 331 -15.39 -5.39 19.47
CA TYR A 331 -14.44 -6.43 19.06
C TYR A 331 -14.96 -7.20 17.86
N ARG A 332 -14.06 -7.42 16.87
CA ARG A 332 -14.36 -8.16 15.67
C ARG A 332 -13.54 -9.46 15.62
N TYR A 333 -14.23 -10.59 15.42
CA TYR A 333 -13.58 -11.87 15.16
C TYR A 333 -13.09 -11.93 13.71
N VAL A 334 -11.80 -12.28 13.52
CA VAL A 334 -11.12 -12.38 12.23
C VAL A 334 -10.27 -13.66 12.13
N GLY A 335 -10.41 -14.58 13.09
CA GLY A 335 -9.55 -15.75 13.22
C GLY A 335 -8.22 -15.43 13.91
N ARG A 336 -7.60 -16.44 14.54
CA ARG A 336 -6.41 -16.22 15.42
C ARG A 336 -5.19 -15.72 14.68
N GLU A 337 -4.91 -16.27 13.49
CA GLU A 337 -3.74 -15.90 12.71
C GLU A 337 -3.79 -14.43 12.28
N ALA A 338 -4.90 -14.01 11.68
CA ALA A 338 -5.10 -12.62 11.25
C ALA A 338 -5.16 -11.66 12.44
N ALA A 339 -5.83 -12.01 13.53
CA ALA A 339 -5.91 -11.19 14.74
C ALA A 339 -4.52 -10.92 15.33
N GLN A 340 -3.68 -11.96 15.38
CA GLN A 340 -2.32 -11.84 15.88
C GLN A 340 -1.44 -10.96 14.98
N GLU A 341 -1.54 -11.11 13.66
CA GLU A 341 -0.79 -10.26 12.72
C GLU A 341 -1.25 -8.80 12.76
N ILE A 342 -2.55 -8.55 12.76
CA ILE A 342 -3.14 -7.20 12.87
C ILE A 342 -2.64 -6.53 14.16
N PHE A 343 -2.69 -7.24 15.28
CA PHE A 343 -2.21 -6.74 16.57
C PHE A 343 -0.70 -6.43 16.56
N GLN A 344 0.13 -7.37 16.08
CA GLN A 344 1.59 -7.21 16.04
C GLN A 344 2.05 -6.09 15.14
N ARG A 345 1.36 -5.88 13.99
CA ARG A 345 1.68 -4.85 13.00
C ARG A 345 1.08 -3.49 13.36
N GLY A 346 0.10 -3.44 14.27
CA GLY A 346 -0.63 -2.23 14.65
C GLY A 346 -1.44 -1.62 13.50
N ILE A 347 -1.96 -2.47 12.60
CA ILE A 347 -2.77 -2.08 11.44
C ILE A 347 -4.26 -2.34 11.66
N THR A 348 -5.11 -1.76 10.81
CA THR A 348 -6.56 -1.97 10.82
C THR A 348 -6.97 -3.18 9.99
N LEU A 349 -8.23 -3.61 10.11
CA LEU A 349 -8.79 -4.66 9.25
C LEU A 349 -8.80 -4.22 7.78
N GLU A 350 -9.06 -2.94 7.50
CA GLU A 350 -9.00 -2.36 6.17
C GLU A 350 -7.63 -2.56 5.51
N GLU A 351 -6.56 -2.18 6.23
CA GLU A 351 -5.19 -2.33 5.76
C GLU A 351 -4.85 -3.81 5.55
N TYR A 352 -5.23 -4.67 6.49
CA TYR A 352 -4.96 -6.10 6.41
C TYR A 352 -5.66 -6.75 5.21
N VAL A 353 -6.96 -6.51 5.03
CA VAL A 353 -7.75 -7.09 3.93
C VAL A 353 -7.30 -6.56 2.56
N ALA A 354 -6.90 -5.30 2.48
CA ALA A 354 -6.37 -4.75 1.22
C ALA A 354 -5.15 -5.52 0.70
N VAL A 355 -4.29 -6.00 1.60
CA VAL A 355 -3.03 -6.69 1.26
C VAL A 355 -3.18 -8.21 1.21
N PHE A 356 -3.88 -8.79 2.18
CA PHE A 356 -3.96 -10.25 2.41
C PHE A 356 -5.34 -10.85 2.12
N GLY A 357 -6.37 -10.04 1.85
CA GLY A 357 -7.69 -10.49 1.42
C GLY A 357 -7.66 -11.15 0.04
N LYS A 358 -8.69 -11.96 -0.25
CA LYS A 358 -8.84 -12.68 -1.54
C LYS A 358 -9.47 -11.80 -2.60
#